data_bd208e4ffe9109aef429d747b4f39004
#
_entry.id   bd208e4ffe9109aef429d747b4f39004
#
_cell.length_a   1.000
_cell.length_b   1.000
_cell.length_c   1.000
_cell.angle_alpha   90.00
_cell.angle_beta   90.00
_cell.angle_gamma   90.00
#
_symmetry.space_group_name_H-M   'P 1'
#
loop_
_entity.id
_entity.type
_entity.pdbx_description
1 polymer ?
#
loop_
_entity_poly.entity_id
_entity_poly.type
_entity_poly.pdbx_seq_one_letter_code
_entity_poly.pdbx_strand_id
1 'polypeptide(L)'
;MKVLLADDDKVLTHFLSSGLRAKGVETVVVHDAMQAFMSALRSPPDVIVLDVQMPGGTGIEALKKLKQSAKTSLIPVLVLSGSVEPATSEVVKALGAIEFLLKPVGPDSLYAVLCTILKLPTPLIAPV
;
A
#
# COMPACT_ATOMS: atom_id res chain seq x y z
N MET A 1 -3.91 -4.24 12.94
CA MET A 1 -3.76 -3.62 11.61
C MET A 1 -3.76 -4.72 10.55
N LYS A 2 -4.61 -4.56 9.56
CA LYS A 2 -4.66 -5.44 8.39
C LYS A 2 -4.25 -4.63 7.16
N VAL A 3 -3.25 -5.12 6.44
CA VAL A 3 -2.67 -4.44 5.27
C VAL A 3 -2.87 -5.30 4.02
N LEU A 4 -3.37 -4.69 2.96
CA LEU A 4 -3.36 -5.28 1.63
C LEU A 4 -2.16 -4.73 0.88
N LEU A 5 -1.23 -5.59 0.50
CA LEU A 5 -0.01 -5.24 -0.21
C LEU A 5 -0.11 -5.72 -1.65
N ALA A 6 -0.15 -4.79 -2.59
CA ALA A 6 -0.35 -5.06 -4.01
C ALA A 6 0.87 -4.62 -4.81
N ASP A 7 1.64 -5.58 -5.32
CA ASP A 7 2.84 -5.34 -6.13
C ASP A 7 3.16 -6.62 -6.90
N ASP A 8 3.54 -6.51 -8.16
CA ASP A 8 3.88 -7.67 -8.98
C ASP A 8 5.28 -8.23 -8.72
N ASP A 9 6.12 -7.50 -7.99
CA ASP A 9 7.44 -7.97 -7.57
C ASP A 9 7.28 -8.93 -6.39
N LYS A 10 7.39 -10.23 -6.67
CA LYS A 10 7.21 -11.28 -5.66
C LYS A 10 8.31 -11.30 -4.61
N VAL A 11 9.51 -10.91 -4.96
CA VAL A 11 10.63 -10.82 -4.00
C VAL A 11 10.37 -9.69 -3.02
N LEU A 12 9.99 -8.53 -3.54
CA LEU A 12 9.69 -7.36 -2.70
C LEU A 12 8.49 -7.63 -1.78
N THR A 13 7.40 -8.19 -2.31
CA THR A 13 6.22 -8.48 -1.48
C THR A 13 6.52 -9.52 -0.41
N HIS A 14 7.33 -10.52 -0.70
CA HIS A 14 7.75 -11.49 0.31
C HIS A 14 8.57 -10.81 1.41
N PHE A 15 9.53 -10.00 1.04
CA PHE A 15 10.36 -9.26 1.98
C PHE A 15 9.53 -8.34 2.88
N LEU A 16 8.67 -7.52 2.29
CA LEU A 16 7.84 -6.57 3.03
C LEU A 16 6.82 -7.28 3.90
N SER A 17 6.12 -8.29 3.35
CA SER A 17 5.09 -9.00 4.12
C SER A 17 5.68 -9.79 5.29
N SER A 18 6.82 -10.42 5.10
CA SER A 18 7.51 -11.14 6.18
C SER A 18 7.89 -10.20 7.32
N GLY A 19 8.43 -9.03 6.98
CA GLY A 19 8.80 -8.03 7.98
C GLY A 19 7.60 -7.44 8.70
N LEU A 20 6.52 -7.18 7.98
CA LEU A 20 5.28 -6.67 8.58
C LEU A 20 4.64 -7.71 9.50
N ARG A 21 4.57 -8.97 9.07
CA ARG A 21 4.03 -10.06 9.88
C ARG A 21 4.83 -10.27 11.17
N ALA A 22 6.14 -10.11 11.11
CA ALA A 22 6.99 -10.18 12.29
C ALA A 22 6.67 -9.09 13.32
N LYS A 23 6.03 -8.00 12.89
CA LYS A 23 5.56 -6.92 13.76
C LYS A 23 4.11 -7.08 14.19
N GLY A 24 3.49 -8.21 13.89
CA GLY A 24 2.11 -8.50 14.26
C GLY A 24 1.08 -7.96 13.28
N VAL A 25 1.49 -7.53 12.08
CA VAL A 25 0.58 -7.01 11.06
C VAL A 25 -0.01 -8.16 10.24
N GLU A 26 -1.33 -8.22 10.17
CA GLU A 26 -2.00 -9.14 9.24
C GLU A 26 -1.81 -8.61 7.83
N THR A 27 -1.16 -9.37 6.95
CA THR A 27 -0.81 -8.91 5.61
C THR A 27 -1.34 -9.87 4.56
N VAL A 28 -2.14 -9.32 3.64
CA VAL A 28 -2.62 -10.02 2.45
C VAL A 28 -1.84 -9.49 1.26
N VAL A 29 -1.30 -10.39 0.45
CA VAL A 29 -0.47 -10.04 -0.71
C VAL A 29 -1.20 -10.41 -1.99
N VAL A 30 -1.26 -9.48 -2.93
CA VAL A 30 -1.77 -9.69 -4.29
C VAL A 30 -0.77 -9.12 -5.29
N HIS A 31 -0.84 -9.56 -6.54
CA HIS A 31 0.19 -9.27 -7.53
C HIS A 31 -0.31 -8.55 -8.79
N ASP A 32 -1.58 -8.19 -8.85
CA ASP A 32 -2.10 -7.40 -9.96
C ASP A 32 -3.22 -6.46 -9.51
N ALA A 33 -3.56 -5.51 -10.37
CA ALA A 33 -4.50 -4.45 -10.06
C ALA A 33 -5.92 -4.97 -9.80
N MET A 34 -6.36 -5.96 -10.59
CA MET A 34 -7.69 -6.54 -10.41
C MET A 34 -7.81 -7.27 -9.09
N GLN A 35 -6.80 -8.06 -8.73
CA GLN A 35 -6.77 -8.75 -7.44
C GLN A 35 -6.77 -7.77 -6.27
N ALA A 36 -6.08 -6.63 -6.41
CA ALA A 36 -6.07 -5.60 -5.39
C ALA A 36 -7.48 -5.08 -5.11
N PHE A 37 -8.21 -4.72 -6.16
CA PHE A 37 -9.57 -4.22 -6.04
C PHE A 37 -10.51 -5.29 -5.48
N MET A 38 -10.49 -6.50 -6.04
CA MET A 38 -11.36 -7.59 -5.62
C MET A 38 -11.10 -8.01 -4.17
N SER A 39 -9.85 -8.06 -3.77
CA SER A 39 -9.48 -8.40 -2.39
C SER A 39 -9.98 -7.34 -1.40
N ALA A 40 -9.82 -6.05 -1.75
CA ALA A 40 -10.29 -4.96 -0.90
C ALA A 40 -11.83 -4.96 -0.76
N LEU A 41 -12.55 -5.32 -1.82
CA LEU A 41 -14.02 -5.45 -1.77
C LEU A 41 -14.45 -6.61 -0.89
N ARG A 42 -13.78 -7.77 -1.03
CA ARG A 42 -14.17 -9.00 -0.34
C ARG A 42 -13.84 -8.96 1.15
N SER A 43 -12.69 -8.41 1.47
CA SER A 43 -12.19 -8.38 2.84
C SER A 43 -11.44 -7.06 3.07
N PRO A 44 -12.17 -5.99 3.40
CA PRO A 44 -11.57 -4.66 3.47
C PRO A 44 -10.42 -4.59 4.48
N PRO A 45 -9.24 -4.11 4.05
CA PRO A 45 -8.13 -3.88 4.96
C PRO A 45 -8.24 -2.53 5.66
N ASP A 46 -7.37 -2.30 6.63
CA ASP A 46 -7.25 -0.99 7.28
C ASP A 46 -6.49 0.00 6.39
N VAL A 47 -5.57 -0.49 5.57
CA VAL A 47 -4.77 0.32 4.66
C VAL A 47 -4.34 -0.54 3.47
N ILE A 48 -4.23 0.09 2.30
CA ILE A 48 -3.76 -0.55 1.06
C ILE A 48 -2.41 0.06 0.69
N VAL A 49 -1.43 -0.80 0.44
CA VAL A 49 -0.13 -0.41 -0.13
C VAL A 49 -0.15 -0.87 -1.59
N LEU A 50 -0.08 0.07 -2.51
CA LEU A 50 -0.36 -0.17 -3.92
C LEU A 50 0.80 0.29 -4.81
N ASP A 51 1.38 -0.63 -5.58
CA ASP A 51 2.30 -0.27 -6.65
C ASP A 51 1.50 0.26 -7.84
N VAL A 52 1.95 1.36 -8.43
CA VAL A 52 1.27 1.96 -9.58
C VAL A 52 1.64 1.31 -10.91
N GLN A 53 2.62 0.42 -10.93
CA GLN A 53 3.10 -0.25 -12.14
C GLN A 53 2.87 -1.75 -12.05
N MET A 54 1.62 -2.17 -12.18
CA MET A 54 1.25 -3.60 -12.14
C MET A 54 0.57 -4.04 -13.42
N PRO A 55 0.73 -5.34 -13.83
CA PRO A 55 -0.03 -5.89 -14.93
C PRO A 55 -1.52 -6.00 -14.60
N GLY A 56 -2.35 -6.20 -15.61
CA GLY A 56 -3.80 -6.33 -15.44
C GLY A 56 -4.51 -5.00 -15.25
N GLY A 57 -4.00 -3.95 -15.85
CA GLY A 57 -4.37 -2.57 -15.64
C GLY A 57 -3.31 -1.88 -14.82
N THR A 58 -3.19 -0.56 -14.94
CA THR A 58 -2.22 0.18 -14.15
C THR A 58 -2.68 0.25 -12.70
N GLY A 59 -1.74 0.37 -11.77
CA GLY A 59 -2.09 0.64 -10.37
C GLY A 59 -2.90 1.92 -10.21
N ILE A 60 -2.75 2.87 -11.13
CA ILE A 60 -3.56 4.09 -11.18
C ILE A 60 -5.03 3.75 -11.42
N GLU A 61 -5.34 2.80 -12.32
CA GLU A 61 -6.71 2.35 -12.54
C GLU A 61 -7.28 1.67 -11.29
N ALA A 62 -6.48 0.87 -10.61
CA ALA A 62 -6.89 0.28 -9.33
C ALA A 62 -7.20 1.34 -8.28
N LEU A 63 -6.35 2.36 -8.18
CA LEU A 63 -6.56 3.47 -7.25
C LEU A 63 -7.87 4.20 -7.56
N LYS A 64 -8.15 4.49 -8.83
CA LYS A 64 -9.42 5.11 -9.25
C LYS A 64 -10.61 4.27 -8.81
N LYS A 65 -10.59 2.98 -9.11
CA LYS A 65 -11.68 2.06 -8.74
C LYS A 65 -11.89 1.99 -7.24
N LEU A 66 -10.82 1.90 -6.47
CA LEU A 66 -10.88 1.88 -5.02
C LEU A 66 -11.54 3.15 -4.47
N LYS A 67 -11.20 4.30 -5.02
CA LYS A 67 -11.73 5.58 -4.55
C LYS A 67 -13.14 5.87 -5.06
N GLN A 68 -13.59 5.21 -6.13
CA GLN A 68 -14.94 5.36 -6.67
C GLN A 68 -15.96 4.41 -6.04
N SER A 69 -15.51 3.31 -5.43
CA SER A 69 -16.41 2.34 -4.80
C SER A 69 -16.75 2.77 -3.38
N ALA A 70 -18.05 2.76 -3.05
CA ALA A 70 -18.52 3.11 -1.71
C ALA A 70 -17.90 2.23 -0.62
N LYS A 71 -17.61 0.96 -0.94
CA LYS A 71 -17.06 0.01 0.04
C LYS A 71 -15.58 0.23 0.34
N THR A 72 -14.85 0.88 -0.56
CA THR A 72 -13.39 1.01 -0.44
C THR A 72 -12.91 2.46 -0.42
N SER A 73 -13.78 3.42 -0.71
CA SER A 73 -13.38 4.83 -0.88
C SER A 73 -12.74 5.45 0.36
N LEU A 74 -13.09 5.00 1.55
CA LEU A 74 -12.52 5.53 2.80
C LEU A 74 -11.28 4.80 3.28
N ILE A 75 -10.89 3.69 2.63
CA ILE A 75 -9.68 2.98 2.99
C ILE A 75 -8.48 3.79 2.51
N PRO A 76 -7.55 4.18 3.40
CA PRO A 76 -6.37 4.92 2.98
C PRO A 76 -5.50 4.07 2.06
N VAL A 77 -4.99 4.69 0.99
CA VAL A 77 -4.12 4.04 0.01
C VAL A 77 -2.77 4.76 0.02
N LEU A 78 -1.72 3.99 0.33
CA LEU A 78 -0.34 4.42 0.20
C LEU A 78 0.20 3.85 -1.11
N VAL A 79 0.76 4.70 -1.94
CA VAL A 79 1.32 4.28 -3.23
C VAL A 79 2.82 4.09 -3.11
N LEU A 80 3.30 2.93 -3.60
CA LEU A 80 4.73 2.68 -3.82
C LEU A 80 5.04 2.82 -5.29
N SER A 81 6.18 3.42 -5.62
CA SER A 81 6.61 3.53 -7.01
C SER A 81 8.13 3.54 -7.11
N GLY A 82 8.64 2.93 -8.18
CA GLY A 82 10.04 3.05 -8.58
C GLY A 82 10.31 4.29 -9.43
N SER A 83 9.26 5.01 -9.83
CA SER A 83 9.39 6.20 -10.66
C SER A 83 9.71 7.43 -9.82
N VAL A 84 10.74 8.18 -10.23
CA VAL A 84 11.12 9.43 -9.59
C VAL A 84 10.44 10.65 -10.22
N GLU A 85 9.50 10.43 -11.15
CA GLU A 85 8.82 11.53 -11.83
C GLU A 85 7.88 12.26 -10.87
N PRO A 86 8.04 13.58 -10.65
CA PRO A 86 7.16 14.35 -9.77
C PRO A 86 5.69 14.28 -10.18
N ALA A 87 5.42 14.18 -11.50
CA ALA A 87 4.06 14.07 -12.01
C ALA A 87 3.32 12.84 -11.47
N THR A 88 4.01 11.72 -11.22
CA THR A 88 3.37 10.52 -10.66
C THR A 88 2.85 10.79 -9.25
N SER A 89 3.66 11.41 -8.41
CA SER A 89 3.25 11.77 -7.05
C SER A 89 2.03 12.68 -7.04
N GLU A 90 2.02 13.70 -7.90
CA GLU A 90 0.91 14.63 -8.00
C GLU A 90 -0.37 13.94 -8.47
N VAL A 91 -0.27 13.07 -9.48
CA VAL A 91 -1.43 12.35 -10.03
C VAL A 91 -2.04 11.44 -8.98
N VAL A 92 -1.25 10.63 -8.28
CA VAL A 92 -1.80 9.68 -7.31
C VAL A 92 -2.41 10.40 -6.11
N LYS A 93 -1.83 11.50 -5.67
CA LYS A 93 -2.42 12.31 -4.58
C LYS A 93 -3.72 12.97 -5.01
N ALA A 94 -3.79 13.47 -6.23
CA ALA A 94 -5.01 14.03 -6.80
C ALA A 94 -6.12 12.98 -6.92
N LEU A 95 -5.75 11.71 -7.13
CA LEU A 95 -6.70 10.60 -7.20
C LEU A 95 -7.09 10.04 -5.82
N GLY A 96 -6.54 10.59 -4.75
CA GLY A 96 -6.94 10.25 -3.40
C GLY A 96 -5.97 9.39 -2.60
N ALA A 97 -4.76 9.12 -3.11
CA ALA A 97 -3.73 8.46 -2.32
C ALA A 97 -3.33 9.35 -1.14
N ILE A 98 -3.21 8.76 0.04
CA ILE A 98 -2.86 9.52 1.24
C ILE A 98 -1.37 9.77 1.35
N GLU A 99 -0.56 8.89 0.75
CA GLU A 99 0.89 9.01 0.80
C GLU A 99 1.52 8.36 -0.43
N PHE A 100 2.74 8.78 -0.74
CA PHE A 100 3.52 8.26 -1.87
C PHE A 100 4.94 7.99 -1.38
N LEU A 101 5.42 6.77 -1.57
CA LEU A 101 6.78 6.39 -1.22
C LEU A 101 7.53 5.89 -2.44
N LEU A 102 8.80 6.28 -2.55
CA LEU A 102 9.70 5.77 -3.58
C LEU A 102 10.35 4.47 -3.14
N LYS A 103 10.42 3.51 -4.06
CA LYS A 103 11.24 2.31 -3.86
C LYS A 103 12.72 2.68 -3.98
N PRO A 104 13.64 2.03 -3.24
CA PRO A 104 13.40 0.88 -2.36
C PRO A 104 12.86 1.30 -0.99
N VAL A 105 12.04 0.43 -0.40
CA VAL A 105 11.50 0.63 0.94
C VAL A 105 11.62 -0.68 1.72
N GLY A 106 12.02 -0.60 2.97
CA GLY A 106 12.08 -1.75 3.85
C GLY A 106 10.85 -1.86 4.75
N PRO A 107 10.68 -3.02 5.42
CA PRO A 107 9.51 -3.24 6.27
C PRO A 107 9.42 -2.27 7.45
N ASP A 108 10.55 -1.90 8.04
CA ASP A 108 10.55 -0.98 9.19
C ASP A 108 10.07 0.41 8.81
N SER A 109 10.59 0.95 7.69
CA SER A 109 10.17 2.25 7.18
C SER A 109 8.71 2.23 6.77
N LEU A 110 8.28 1.16 6.09
CA LEU A 110 6.89 1.00 5.68
C LEU A 110 5.98 0.93 6.89
N TYR A 111 6.33 0.15 7.89
CA TYR A 111 5.55 0.02 9.11
C TYR A 111 5.36 1.37 9.82
N ALA A 112 6.43 2.16 9.92
CA ALA A 112 6.37 3.48 10.54
C ALA A 112 5.37 4.40 9.82
N VAL A 113 5.39 4.40 8.48
CA VAL A 113 4.46 5.19 7.68
C VAL A 113 3.02 4.69 7.86
N LEU A 114 2.81 3.38 7.87
CA LEU A 114 1.48 2.79 8.09
C LEU A 114 0.93 3.17 9.45
N CYS A 115 1.74 3.13 10.50
CA CYS A 115 1.32 3.57 11.82
C CYS A 115 0.92 5.05 11.83
N THR A 116 1.66 5.89 11.14
CA THR A 116 1.34 7.31 11.00
C THR A 116 0.00 7.50 10.28
N ILE A 117 -0.22 6.80 9.18
CA ILE A 117 -1.47 6.88 8.41
C ILE A 117 -2.67 6.49 9.28
N LEU A 118 -2.55 5.42 10.05
CA LEU A 118 -3.63 4.92 10.88
C LEU A 118 -3.68 5.57 12.27
N LYS A 119 -2.79 6.51 12.54
CA LYS A 119 -2.67 7.21 13.83
C LYS A 119 -2.47 6.25 15.00
N LEU A 120 -1.69 5.19 14.76
CA LEU A 120 -1.32 4.21 15.77
C LEU A 120 -0.01 4.61 16.43
N PRO A 121 0.20 4.23 17.71
CA PRO A 121 1.51 4.47 18.34
C PRO A 121 2.59 3.75 17.55
N THR A 122 3.62 4.49 17.14
CA THR A 122 4.80 3.86 16.57
C THR A 122 5.55 3.19 17.70
N PRO A 123 5.93 1.91 17.58
CA PRO A 123 6.75 1.31 18.61
C PRO A 123 8.00 2.15 18.81
N LEU A 124 8.28 2.48 20.06
CA LEU A 124 9.54 3.11 20.41
C LEU A 124 10.64 2.14 19.98
N ILE A 125 11.26 2.44 18.86
CA ILE A 125 12.54 1.84 18.57
C ILE A 125 13.45 2.48 19.58
N ALA A 126 13.89 1.68 20.56
CA ALA A 126 14.81 2.17 21.54
C ALA A 126 15.95 2.86 20.79
N PRO A 127 16.21 4.13 21.05
CA PRO A 127 17.35 4.76 20.44
C PRO A 127 18.59 3.99 20.86
N VAL A 128 19.30 3.59 19.87
CA VAL A 128 20.54 2.89 20.11
C VAL A 128 21.58 3.91 20.50
#